data_5859b3c2abd307752048bea0f508598f
#
_entry.id   5859b3c2abd307752048bea0f508598f
#
_cell.length_a   1.000
_cell.length_b   1.000
_cell.length_c   1.000
_cell.angle_alpha   90.00
_cell.angle_beta   90.00
_cell.angle_gamma   90.00
#
_symmetry.space_group_name_H-M   'P 1'
#
loop_
_entity.id
_entity.type
_entity.pdbx_description
1 polymer ?
#
loop_
_entity_poly.entity_id
_entity_poly.type
_entity_poly.pdbx_seq_one_letter_code
_entity_poly.pdbx_strand_id
1 'polypeptide(L)'
;LKSYPKAVVAVSHDRMFLDNVVDVVYEIEYGTARRYPGNYTNFIARKKENYDKQMKDHIAQQKEIERLQRIVTRFKGKPTKTSMAQSKQKAIERMVIIEAPDKYDNKTFHANFQPEKETGNDVLYTSELAIGYDHPLSVVSLDLKRGEKLGILGGNGLGKSTFLKTIVGKIPALSGEYRFGTNVQIGYFDQQMAMYTSNKTVLDDFWDEYPNLTETEARNALGAFLFSGEDVFKNVNMLSGGEKVRLALCKILKTRPNVLVLDEPTNHMDIVGKETLESMLKDYKGTLIFVSHDRYFVKKVATQLLVFEDGTTNLYQFGYEQYQEKLDREASESKNVYRGNAIFGGAISQNGGSQKGRGE
;
A
#
# COMPACT_ATOMS: atom_id res chain seq x y z
N LEU A 1 -4.22 11.44 -20.72
CA LEU A 1 -5.34 12.23 -20.19
C LEU A 1 -4.98 13.69 -19.96
N LYS A 2 -3.74 14.02 -19.53
CA LYS A 2 -3.30 15.43 -19.35
C LYS A 2 -3.45 16.31 -20.61
N SER A 3 -3.30 15.74 -21.77
CA SER A 3 -3.46 16.45 -23.05
C SER A 3 -4.91 16.44 -23.58
N TYR A 4 -5.85 15.87 -22.84
CA TYR A 4 -7.25 15.85 -23.25
C TYR A 4 -7.90 17.22 -23.02
N PRO A 5 -8.48 17.88 -24.05
CA PRO A 5 -8.88 19.29 -23.96
C PRO A 5 -10.19 19.55 -23.19
N LYS A 6 -10.86 18.50 -22.72
CA LYS A 6 -12.14 18.61 -21.99
C LYS A 6 -12.00 18.14 -20.54
N ALA A 7 -12.99 18.39 -19.70
CA ALA A 7 -13.02 17.90 -18.35
C ALA A 7 -13.08 16.37 -18.30
N VAL A 8 -12.33 15.80 -17.35
CA VAL A 8 -12.32 14.36 -17.06
C VAL A 8 -12.69 14.18 -15.60
N VAL A 9 -13.66 13.32 -15.33
CA VAL A 9 -13.96 12.85 -13.97
C VAL A 9 -13.59 11.38 -13.89
N ALA A 10 -12.76 11.03 -12.93
CA ALA A 10 -12.28 9.65 -12.74
C ALA A 10 -12.44 9.22 -11.29
N VAL A 11 -12.87 7.98 -11.08
CA VAL A 11 -12.82 7.29 -9.79
C VAL A 11 -11.69 6.27 -9.87
N SER A 12 -10.73 6.35 -8.96
CA SER A 12 -9.57 5.46 -8.98
C SER A 12 -9.01 5.23 -7.58
N HIS A 13 -8.49 4.03 -7.34
CA HIS A 13 -7.68 3.66 -6.18
C HIS A 13 -6.18 3.61 -6.52
N ASP A 14 -5.79 4.02 -7.73
CA ASP A 14 -4.41 4.17 -8.13
C ASP A 14 -3.90 5.59 -7.77
N ARG A 15 -3.15 5.66 -6.68
CA ARG A 15 -2.59 6.92 -6.17
C ARG A 15 -1.65 7.59 -7.15
N MET A 16 -0.88 6.81 -7.92
CA MET A 16 0.03 7.33 -8.92
C MET A 16 -0.72 7.96 -10.10
N PHE A 17 -1.81 7.32 -10.54
CA PHE A 17 -2.70 7.89 -11.53
C PHE A 17 -3.30 9.22 -11.02
N LEU A 18 -3.81 9.23 -9.79
CA LEU A 18 -4.39 10.43 -9.18
C LEU A 18 -3.35 11.56 -9.03
N ASP A 19 -2.12 11.25 -8.61
CA ASP A 19 -1.06 12.26 -8.50
C ASP A 19 -0.62 12.83 -9.85
N ASN A 20 -0.59 11.99 -10.87
CA ASN A 20 -0.11 12.42 -12.19
C ASN A 20 -1.16 13.09 -13.06
N VAL A 21 -2.45 12.83 -12.85
CA VAL A 21 -3.50 13.22 -13.80
C VAL A 21 -4.46 14.26 -13.26
N VAL A 22 -4.74 14.25 -11.93
CA VAL A 22 -5.80 15.10 -11.38
C VAL A 22 -5.27 16.41 -10.82
N ASP A 23 -6.07 17.49 -11.03
CA ASP A 23 -5.82 18.82 -10.49
C ASP A 23 -6.73 19.16 -9.32
N VAL A 24 -7.79 18.39 -9.12
CA VAL A 24 -8.78 18.56 -8.04
C VAL A 24 -9.28 17.21 -7.58
N VAL A 25 -9.31 16.99 -6.28
CA VAL A 25 -9.89 15.79 -5.65
C VAL A 25 -11.22 16.17 -4.99
N TYR A 26 -12.25 15.38 -5.25
CA TYR A 26 -13.50 15.42 -4.50
C TYR A 26 -13.59 14.18 -3.61
N GLU A 27 -13.58 14.41 -2.31
CA GLU A 27 -13.79 13.38 -1.31
C GLU A 27 -15.27 13.28 -0.98
N ILE A 28 -15.82 12.08 -1.06
CA ILE A 28 -17.21 11.79 -0.71
C ILE A 28 -17.21 10.86 0.50
N GLU A 29 -17.48 11.41 1.67
CA GLU A 29 -17.56 10.67 2.93
C GLU A 29 -18.79 11.12 3.72
N TYR A 30 -19.43 10.21 4.45
CA TYR A 30 -20.57 10.49 5.35
C TYR A 30 -21.67 11.36 4.71
N GLY A 31 -21.97 11.13 3.43
CA GLY A 31 -22.99 11.88 2.69
C GLY A 31 -22.61 13.32 2.32
N THR A 32 -21.37 13.72 2.53
CA THR A 32 -20.85 15.03 2.17
C THR A 32 -19.77 14.93 1.09
N ALA A 33 -19.71 15.93 0.20
CA ALA A 33 -18.66 16.05 -0.80
C ALA A 33 -17.77 17.25 -0.48
N ARG A 34 -16.48 17.02 -0.28
CA ARG A 34 -15.50 18.08 0.00
C ARG A 34 -14.51 18.20 -1.16
N ARG A 35 -14.27 19.43 -1.60
CA ARG A 35 -13.35 19.75 -2.70
C ARG A 35 -11.96 20.10 -2.17
N TYR A 36 -10.95 19.43 -2.69
CA TYR A 36 -9.54 19.71 -2.40
C TYR A 36 -8.81 20.06 -3.70
N PRO A 37 -8.30 21.29 -3.86
CA PRO A 37 -7.47 21.64 -5.02
C PRO A 37 -6.09 21.01 -4.88
N GLY A 38 -5.57 20.48 -5.99
CA GLY A 38 -4.31 19.76 -6.09
C GLY A 38 -4.49 18.27 -6.40
N ASN A 39 -3.37 17.56 -6.48
CA ASN A 39 -3.31 16.13 -6.70
C ASN A 39 -3.60 15.32 -5.41
N TYR A 40 -3.48 14.00 -5.48
CA TYR A 40 -3.76 13.12 -4.35
C TYR A 40 -2.84 13.39 -3.13
N THR A 41 -1.55 13.58 -3.36
CA THR A 41 -0.59 13.90 -2.28
C THR A 41 -0.98 15.20 -1.55
N ASN A 42 -1.34 16.25 -2.28
CA ASN A 42 -1.83 17.50 -1.70
C ASN A 42 -3.15 17.33 -0.94
N PHE A 43 -4.05 16.50 -1.47
CA PHE A 43 -5.32 16.16 -0.80
C PHE A 43 -5.06 15.55 0.58
N ILE A 44 -4.22 14.50 0.67
CA ILE A 44 -3.93 13.83 1.93
C ILE A 44 -3.28 14.79 2.94
N ALA A 45 -2.32 15.60 2.51
CA ALA A 45 -1.69 16.59 3.38
C ALA A 45 -2.72 17.57 3.97
N ARG A 46 -3.60 18.12 3.13
CA ARG A 46 -4.66 19.05 3.55
C ARG A 46 -5.75 18.40 4.40
N LYS A 47 -6.13 17.16 4.08
CA LYS A 47 -7.09 16.41 4.90
C LYS A 47 -6.57 16.24 6.32
N LYS A 48 -5.30 15.85 6.47
CA LYS A 48 -4.63 15.72 7.76
C LYS A 48 -4.55 17.05 8.51
N GLU A 49 -4.13 18.13 7.84
CA GLU A 49 -4.05 19.47 8.44
C GLU A 49 -5.43 19.93 8.96
N ASN A 50 -6.47 19.76 8.16
CA ASN A 50 -7.84 20.11 8.54
C ASN A 50 -8.32 19.31 9.75
N TYR A 51 -8.03 17.99 9.77
CA TYR A 51 -8.36 17.12 10.89
C TYR A 51 -7.65 17.55 12.18
N ASP A 52 -6.34 17.76 12.10
CA ASP A 52 -5.53 18.15 13.26
C ASP A 52 -5.98 19.52 13.81
N LYS A 53 -6.33 20.46 12.92
CA LYS A 53 -6.88 21.77 13.30
C LYS A 53 -8.24 21.63 13.99
N GLN A 54 -9.21 20.91 13.38
CA GLN A 54 -10.55 20.73 13.94
C GLN A 54 -10.48 20.00 15.28
N MET A 55 -9.62 18.98 15.42
CA MET A 55 -9.40 18.27 16.69
C MET A 55 -8.85 19.20 17.77
N LYS A 56 -7.87 20.03 17.43
CA LYS A 56 -7.29 21.03 18.34
C LYS A 56 -8.35 22.05 18.80
N ASP A 57 -9.15 22.57 17.86
CA ASP A 57 -10.20 23.52 18.14
C ASP A 57 -11.32 22.90 19.01
N HIS A 58 -11.72 21.65 18.73
CA HIS A 58 -12.67 20.90 19.54
C HIS A 58 -12.17 20.72 20.99
N ILE A 59 -10.94 20.23 21.17
CA ILE A 59 -10.34 20.03 22.51
C ILE A 59 -10.24 21.36 23.27
N ALA A 60 -9.86 22.44 22.61
CA ALA A 60 -9.77 23.76 23.22
C ALA A 60 -11.17 24.25 23.67
N GLN A 61 -12.19 24.08 22.83
CA GLN A 61 -13.57 24.44 23.17
C GLN A 61 -14.11 23.60 24.32
N GLN A 62 -13.88 22.27 24.33
CA GLN A 62 -14.32 21.40 25.44
C GLN A 62 -13.70 21.83 26.78
N LYS A 63 -12.41 22.14 26.80
CA LYS A 63 -11.74 22.67 28.00
C LYS A 63 -12.35 24.00 28.49
N GLU A 64 -12.71 24.88 27.56
CA GLU A 64 -13.35 26.15 27.91
C GLU A 64 -14.77 25.95 28.43
N ILE A 65 -15.55 25.05 27.82
CA ILE A 65 -16.89 24.68 28.31
C ILE A 65 -16.81 24.10 29.72
N GLU A 66 -15.89 23.16 29.98
CA GLU A 66 -15.67 22.61 31.32
C GLU A 66 -15.24 23.68 32.33
N ARG A 67 -14.40 24.63 31.93
CA ARG A 67 -14.00 25.75 32.80
C ARG A 67 -15.20 26.61 33.17
N LEU A 68 -16.03 26.96 32.20
CA LEU A 68 -17.24 27.76 32.41
C LEU A 68 -18.27 27.01 33.27
N GLN A 69 -18.48 25.72 33.02
CA GLN A 69 -19.37 24.85 33.81
C GLN A 69 -18.93 24.77 35.28
N ARG A 70 -17.63 24.63 35.54
CA ARG A 70 -17.08 24.65 36.92
C ARG A 70 -17.38 25.97 37.60
N ILE A 71 -17.34 27.11 36.91
CA ILE A 71 -17.70 28.41 37.48
C ILE A 71 -19.20 28.46 37.77
N VAL A 72 -20.06 28.01 36.85
CA VAL A 72 -21.51 27.93 37.04
C VAL A 72 -21.86 27.09 38.27
N THR A 73 -21.30 25.87 38.37
CA THR A 73 -21.53 24.94 39.48
C THR A 73 -21.07 25.55 40.83
N ARG A 74 -19.87 26.17 40.87
CA ARG A 74 -19.31 26.77 42.09
C ARG A 74 -20.16 27.93 42.62
N PHE A 75 -20.85 28.69 41.75
CA PHE A 75 -21.66 29.85 42.13
C PHE A 75 -23.17 29.59 42.12
N LYS A 76 -23.60 28.39 41.73
CA LYS A 76 -25.00 27.97 41.82
C LYS A 76 -25.48 28.03 43.27
N GLY A 77 -26.55 28.73 43.55
CA GLY A 77 -27.13 28.88 44.90
C GLY A 77 -26.49 29.96 45.79
N LYS A 78 -25.54 30.77 45.27
CA LYS A 78 -24.99 31.92 46.04
C LYS A 78 -25.71 33.22 45.60
N PRO A 79 -26.55 33.86 46.42
CA PRO A 79 -27.37 35.01 46.00
C PRO A 79 -26.59 36.17 45.36
N THR A 80 -25.40 36.47 45.92
CA THR A 80 -24.53 37.57 45.47
C THR A 80 -23.79 37.28 44.14
N LYS A 81 -23.81 36.04 43.65
CA LYS A 81 -23.08 35.63 42.41
C LYS A 81 -23.94 34.93 41.37
N THR A 82 -25.27 34.91 41.58
CA THR A 82 -26.25 34.29 40.66
C THR A 82 -26.19 34.90 39.26
N SER A 83 -26.08 36.22 39.16
CA SER A 83 -25.96 36.93 37.86
C SER A 83 -24.71 36.50 37.08
N MET A 84 -23.60 36.31 37.77
CA MET A 84 -22.36 35.82 37.13
C MET A 84 -22.49 34.36 36.62
N ALA A 85 -23.12 33.49 37.42
CA ALA A 85 -23.38 32.11 37.00
C ALA A 85 -24.32 32.07 35.78
N GLN A 86 -25.40 32.85 35.78
CA GLN A 86 -26.32 32.96 34.64
C GLN A 86 -25.65 33.52 33.40
N SER A 87 -24.75 34.51 33.53
CA SER A 87 -24.01 35.07 32.41
C SER A 87 -23.09 34.01 31.77
N LYS A 88 -22.38 33.16 32.59
CA LYS A 88 -21.53 32.09 32.08
C LYS A 88 -22.37 30.96 31.47
N GLN A 89 -23.49 30.62 32.03
CA GLN A 89 -24.42 29.65 31.47
C GLN A 89 -24.89 30.09 30.07
N LYS A 90 -25.33 31.35 29.92
CA LYS A 90 -25.74 31.92 28.62
C LYS A 90 -24.57 31.97 27.63
N ALA A 91 -23.32 32.15 28.10
CA ALA A 91 -22.16 32.11 27.23
C ALA A 91 -21.96 30.70 26.65
N ILE A 92 -22.12 29.62 27.44
CA ILE A 92 -22.07 28.23 26.96
C ILE A 92 -23.19 27.97 25.93
N GLU A 93 -24.43 28.37 26.25
CA GLU A 93 -25.58 28.14 25.38
C GLU A 93 -25.47 28.86 24.01
N ARG A 94 -24.70 29.96 23.94
CA ARG A 94 -24.46 30.70 22.70
C ARG A 94 -23.27 30.21 21.91
N MET A 95 -22.47 29.29 22.44
CA MET A 95 -21.34 28.73 21.73
C MET A 95 -21.83 27.83 20.58
N VAL A 96 -21.31 28.07 19.40
CA VAL A 96 -21.44 27.13 18.29
C VAL A 96 -20.55 25.93 18.63
N ILE A 97 -21.16 24.77 18.85
CA ILE A 97 -20.42 23.56 19.21
C ILE A 97 -19.58 23.11 18.02
N ILE A 98 -18.27 23.01 18.23
CA ILE A 98 -17.36 22.41 17.27
C ILE A 98 -17.45 20.90 17.51
N GLU A 99 -18.03 20.18 16.56
CA GLU A 99 -18.07 18.73 16.62
C GLU A 99 -16.65 18.16 16.53
N ALA A 100 -16.42 17.05 17.24
CA ALA A 100 -15.20 16.30 17.01
C ALA A 100 -15.12 15.96 15.52
N PRO A 101 -13.95 16.07 14.87
CA PRO A 101 -13.85 15.63 13.50
C PRO A 101 -14.29 14.18 13.42
N ASP A 102 -15.02 13.85 12.35
CA ASP A 102 -15.30 12.45 12.03
C ASP A 102 -14.01 11.66 12.18
N LYS A 103 -14.11 10.46 12.74
CA LYS A 103 -12.90 9.67 12.99
C LYS A 103 -12.10 9.67 11.70
N TYR A 104 -10.94 10.33 11.73
CA TYR A 104 -9.93 10.10 10.71
C TYR A 104 -9.74 8.58 10.73
N ASP A 105 -10.15 7.90 9.68
CA ASP A 105 -10.11 6.44 9.62
C ASP A 105 -8.63 6.01 9.55
N ASN A 106 -7.86 6.42 10.56
CA ASN A 106 -6.61 5.80 10.95
C ASN A 106 -6.92 4.47 11.64
N LYS A 107 -7.78 3.65 11.02
CA LYS A 107 -7.87 2.25 11.38
C LYS A 107 -6.56 1.60 10.95
N THR A 108 -5.51 1.88 11.70
CA THR A 108 -4.25 1.19 11.56
C THR A 108 -4.38 -0.21 12.14
N PHE A 109 -3.85 -1.19 11.47
CA PHE A 109 -3.71 -2.53 12.01
C PHE A 109 -2.89 -2.46 13.31
N HIS A 110 -3.50 -2.74 14.43
CA HIS A 110 -2.81 -2.75 15.74
C HIS A 110 -2.36 -4.16 16.15
N ALA A 111 -2.44 -5.13 15.26
CA ALA A 111 -2.04 -6.48 15.58
C ALA A 111 -0.52 -6.64 15.53
N ASN A 112 0.03 -7.24 16.57
CA ASN A 112 1.44 -7.62 16.62
C ASN A 112 1.64 -8.92 15.84
N PHE A 113 1.99 -8.82 14.55
CA PHE A 113 2.25 -9.95 13.64
C PHE A 113 3.74 -10.31 13.56
N GLN A 114 4.47 -10.05 14.61
CA GLN A 114 5.88 -10.41 14.60
C GLN A 114 6.06 -11.93 14.54
N PRO A 115 7.06 -12.42 13.84
CA PRO A 115 7.37 -13.85 13.76
C PRO A 115 7.44 -14.50 15.14
N GLU A 116 6.97 -15.73 15.27
CA GLU A 116 7.09 -16.50 16.50
C GLU A 116 8.53 -16.98 16.70
N LYS A 117 9.18 -17.37 15.60
CA LYS A 117 10.57 -17.87 15.59
C LYS A 117 11.39 -17.10 14.54
N GLU A 118 12.64 -16.85 14.84
CA GLU A 118 13.55 -16.27 13.88
C GLU A 118 14.10 -17.34 12.92
N THR A 119 14.30 -16.98 11.66
CA THR A 119 15.03 -17.80 10.68
C THR A 119 16.53 -17.75 10.95
N GLY A 120 17.29 -18.66 10.33
CA GLY A 120 18.71 -18.44 10.10
C GLY A 120 18.98 -17.14 9.33
N ASN A 121 20.25 -16.79 9.13
CA ASN A 121 20.59 -15.58 8.37
C ASN A 121 20.23 -15.71 6.89
N ASP A 122 20.46 -16.88 6.31
CA ASP A 122 20.09 -17.20 4.93
C ASP A 122 18.63 -17.67 4.91
N VAL A 123 17.79 -17.04 4.10
CA VAL A 123 16.36 -17.33 4.04
C VAL A 123 15.99 -18.06 2.76
N LEU A 124 16.39 -17.55 1.60
CA LEU A 124 16.13 -18.16 0.31
C LEU A 124 17.36 -17.99 -0.59
N TYR A 125 17.87 -19.11 -1.08
CA TYR A 125 18.90 -19.13 -2.12
C TYR A 125 18.33 -19.76 -3.38
N THR A 126 18.59 -19.16 -4.54
CA THR A 126 18.28 -19.74 -5.85
C THR A 126 19.50 -19.62 -6.77
N SER A 127 19.77 -20.67 -7.56
CA SER A 127 20.84 -20.69 -8.54
C SER A 127 20.31 -21.19 -9.87
N GLU A 128 20.40 -20.33 -10.90
CA GLU A 128 19.93 -20.60 -12.26
C GLU A 128 18.54 -21.26 -12.29
N LEU A 129 17.67 -20.84 -11.38
CA LEU A 129 16.33 -21.39 -11.22
C LEU A 129 15.46 -21.01 -12.43
N ALA A 130 15.28 -21.94 -13.35
CA ALA A 130 14.37 -21.75 -14.48
C ALA A 130 12.93 -22.03 -14.06
N ILE A 131 12.08 -21.02 -14.22
CA ILE A 131 10.66 -21.06 -13.88
C ILE A 131 9.80 -21.00 -15.13
N GLY A 132 8.70 -21.71 -15.12
CA GLY A 132 7.78 -21.79 -16.26
C GLY A 132 6.80 -22.94 -16.14
N TYR A 133 6.12 -23.24 -17.22
CA TYR A 133 5.24 -24.42 -17.36
C TYR A 133 5.86 -25.39 -18.36
N ASP A 134 5.54 -25.25 -19.65
CA ASP A 134 6.11 -26.09 -20.72
C ASP A 134 7.47 -25.57 -21.21
N HIS A 135 7.70 -24.28 -21.06
CA HIS A 135 8.99 -23.62 -21.39
C HIS A 135 9.39 -22.62 -20.30
N PRO A 136 10.69 -22.33 -20.18
CA PRO A 136 11.15 -21.35 -19.23
C PRO A 136 10.66 -19.96 -19.60
N LEU A 137 10.07 -19.26 -18.63
CA LEU A 137 9.66 -17.86 -18.71
C LEU A 137 10.81 -16.93 -18.31
N SER A 138 11.54 -17.31 -17.27
CA SER A 138 12.67 -16.54 -16.76
C SER A 138 13.60 -17.45 -15.94
N VAL A 139 14.83 -17.00 -15.75
CA VAL A 139 15.83 -17.63 -14.89
C VAL A 139 16.14 -16.71 -13.72
N VAL A 140 16.11 -17.24 -12.49
CA VAL A 140 16.25 -16.47 -11.25
C VAL A 140 17.44 -16.96 -10.44
N SER A 141 18.38 -16.05 -10.14
CA SER A 141 19.46 -16.28 -9.18
C SER A 141 19.46 -15.18 -8.14
N LEU A 142 19.29 -15.55 -6.87
CA LEU A 142 19.26 -14.61 -5.75
C LEU A 142 19.71 -15.26 -4.44
N ASP A 143 20.13 -14.44 -3.51
CA ASP A 143 20.47 -14.81 -2.14
C ASP A 143 19.79 -13.81 -1.19
N LEU A 144 18.69 -14.24 -0.55
CA LEU A 144 17.85 -13.41 0.31
C LEU A 144 18.16 -13.69 1.77
N LYS A 145 18.43 -12.63 2.51
CA LYS A 145 18.77 -12.69 3.93
C LYS A 145 17.58 -12.34 4.82
N ARG A 146 17.70 -12.70 6.10
CA ARG A 146 16.70 -12.42 7.12
C ARG A 146 16.40 -10.93 7.24
N GLY A 147 15.09 -10.60 7.29
CA GLY A 147 14.59 -9.25 7.45
C GLY A 147 14.59 -8.40 6.18
N GLU A 148 15.12 -8.93 5.07
CA GLU A 148 15.06 -8.24 3.79
C GLU A 148 13.64 -8.29 3.19
N LYS A 149 13.30 -7.25 2.43
CA LYS A 149 11.98 -7.09 1.80
C LYS A 149 12.17 -6.97 0.30
N LEU A 150 12.01 -8.09 -0.39
CA LEU A 150 12.20 -8.23 -1.83
C LEU A 150 10.91 -7.88 -2.58
N GLY A 151 10.90 -6.75 -3.27
CA GLY A 151 9.86 -6.39 -4.22
C GLY A 151 10.16 -6.93 -5.61
N ILE A 152 9.19 -7.59 -6.24
CA ILE A 152 9.33 -8.17 -7.57
C ILE A 152 8.59 -7.30 -8.58
N LEU A 153 9.31 -6.82 -9.59
CA LEU A 153 8.81 -5.96 -10.65
C LEU A 153 8.97 -6.62 -12.02
N GLY A 154 8.25 -6.10 -13.01
CA GLY A 154 8.35 -6.55 -14.42
C GLY A 154 7.01 -6.56 -15.12
N GLY A 155 7.01 -6.75 -16.42
CA GLY A 155 5.81 -6.84 -17.26
C GLY A 155 4.92 -8.03 -16.90
N ASN A 156 3.69 -8.02 -17.43
CA ASN A 156 2.79 -9.15 -17.29
C ASN A 156 3.30 -10.33 -18.13
N GLY A 157 3.11 -11.56 -17.62
CA GLY A 157 3.52 -12.78 -18.33
C GLY A 157 4.98 -13.18 -18.18
N LEU A 158 5.84 -12.37 -17.56
CA LEU A 158 7.27 -12.66 -17.38
C LEU A 158 7.59 -13.71 -16.31
N GLY A 159 6.58 -14.25 -15.60
CA GLY A 159 6.79 -15.34 -14.66
C GLY A 159 6.85 -14.94 -13.19
N LYS A 160 6.53 -13.69 -12.81
CA LYS A 160 6.57 -13.22 -11.40
C LYS A 160 5.77 -14.10 -10.44
N SER A 161 4.49 -14.31 -10.71
CA SER A 161 3.62 -15.21 -9.91
C SER A 161 4.04 -16.66 -10.02
N THR A 162 4.60 -17.07 -11.17
CA THR A 162 5.16 -18.42 -11.37
C THR A 162 6.35 -18.64 -10.45
N PHE A 163 7.26 -17.64 -10.34
CA PHE A 163 8.37 -17.69 -9.39
C PHE A 163 7.86 -17.87 -7.95
N LEU A 164 6.90 -17.06 -7.50
CA LEU A 164 6.34 -17.20 -6.17
C LEU A 164 5.74 -18.60 -5.95
N LYS A 165 4.97 -19.12 -6.92
CA LYS A 165 4.37 -20.47 -6.85
C LYS A 165 5.43 -21.57 -6.86
N THR A 166 6.55 -21.38 -7.57
CA THR A 166 7.64 -22.34 -7.61
C THR A 166 8.35 -22.42 -6.26
N ILE A 167 8.74 -21.29 -5.67
CA ILE A 167 9.45 -21.31 -4.38
C ILE A 167 8.58 -21.82 -3.23
N VAL A 168 7.25 -21.63 -3.27
CA VAL A 168 6.34 -22.20 -2.26
C VAL A 168 5.93 -23.67 -2.57
N GLY A 169 6.51 -24.29 -3.62
CA GLY A 169 6.29 -25.68 -3.96
C GLY A 169 4.97 -26.00 -4.65
N LYS A 170 4.21 -25.01 -5.13
CA LYS A 170 2.96 -25.21 -5.89
C LYS A 170 3.19 -25.61 -7.35
N ILE A 171 4.31 -25.21 -7.92
CA ILE A 171 4.73 -25.51 -9.29
C ILE A 171 6.18 -26.01 -9.23
N PRO A 172 6.53 -27.10 -9.93
CA PRO A 172 7.91 -27.56 -9.97
C PRO A 172 8.80 -26.59 -10.74
N ALA A 173 10.06 -26.49 -10.36
CA ALA A 173 11.07 -25.83 -11.16
C ALA A 173 11.36 -26.62 -12.43
N LEU A 174 11.66 -25.94 -13.54
CA LEU A 174 12.05 -26.62 -14.79
C LEU A 174 13.51 -27.07 -14.75
N SER A 175 14.39 -26.25 -14.17
CA SER A 175 15.81 -26.57 -13.93
C SER A 175 16.39 -25.63 -12.87
N GLY A 176 17.66 -25.85 -12.51
CA GLY A 176 18.30 -25.10 -11.42
C GLY A 176 17.88 -25.58 -10.05
N GLU A 177 18.25 -24.84 -9.03
CA GLU A 177 17.96 -25.21 -7.65
C GLU A 177 17.49 -24.02 -6.81
N TYR A 178 16.68 -24.31 -5.80
CA TYR A 178 16.38 -23.37 -4.73
C TYR A 178 16.33 -24.08 -3.39
N ARG A 179 16.68 -23.37 -2.35
CA ARG A 179 16.61 -23.89 -0.98
C ARG A 179 16.24 -22.78 0.00
N PHE A 180 15.44 -23.15 0.97
CA PHE A 180 15.20 -22.32 2.14
C PHE A 180 16.22 -22.60 3.24
N GLY A 181 16.52 -21.58 4.01
CA GLY A 181 17.36 -21.69 5.20
C GLY A 181 16.66 -22.43 6.34
N THR A 182 17.33 -22.44 7.50
CA THR A 182 16.82 -23.12 8.69
C THR A 182 15.65 -22.36 9.33
N ASN A 183 14.71 -23.12 9.92
CA ASN A 183 13.54 -22.61 10.64
C ASN A 183 12.61 -21.70 9.81
N VAL A 184 12.61 -21.79 8.50
CA VAL A 184 11.73 -21.01 7.63
C VAL A 184 10.29 -21.51 7.76
N GLN A 185 9.36 -20.57 8.09
CA GLN A 185 7.92 -20.79 8.13
C GLN A 185 7.30 -19.77 7.18
N ILE A 186 6.69 -20.27 6.08
CA ILE A 186 6.19 -19.44 5.00
C ILE A 186 4.69 -19.19 5.20
N GLY A 187 4.29 -17.91 5.21
CA GLY A 187 2.92 -17.47 4.98
C GLY A 187 2.76 -17.05 3.51
N TYR A 188 1.94 -17.76 2.77
CA TYR A 188 1.74 -17.48 1.35
C TYR A 188 0.36 -16.91 1.08
N PHE A 189 0.31 -15.75 0.43
CA PHE A 189 -0.91 -15.13 -0.07
C PHE A 189 -0.94 -15.19 -1.59
N ASP A 190 -1.99 -15.82 -2.12
CA ASP A 190 -2.28 -15.91 -3.55
C ASP A 190 -3.48 -15.02 -3.89
N GLN A 191 -3.42 -14.31 -5.00
CA GLN A 191 -4.52 -13.49 -5.49
C GLN A 191 -5.85 -14.26 -5.58
N GLN A 192 -5.82 -15.58 -5.82
CA GLN A 192 -7.01 -16.43 -5.86
C GLN A 192 -7.71 -16.53 -4.48
N MET A 193 -6.98 -16.33 -3.38
CA MET A 193 -7.58 -16.31 -2.04
C MET A 193 -8.58 -15.15 -1.85
N ALA A 194 -8.40 -14.06 -2.59
CA ALA A 194 -9.36 -12.96 -2.62
C ALA A 194 -10.68 -13.30 -3.36
N MET A 195 -10.69 -14.38 -4.11
CA MET A 195 -11.88 -14.87 -4.81
C MET A 195 -12.63 -15.96 -4.04
N TYR A 196 -12.10 -16.35 -2.89
CA TYR A 196 -12.73 -17.34 -2.02
C TYR A 196 -14.14 -16.89 -1.60
N THR A 197 -15.07 -17.83 -1.62
CA THR A 197 -16.46 -17.62 -1.21
C THR A 197 -16.90 -18.69 -0.22
N SER A 198 -17.62 -18.28 0.81
CA SER A 198 -18.21 -19.18 1.81
C SER A 198 -19.53 -18.61 2.29
N ASN A 199 -20.47 -19.47 2.65
CA ASN A 199 -21.72 -19.09 3.28
C ASN A 199 -21.58 -18.90 4.80
N LYS A 200 -20.38 -19.17 5.37
CA LYS A 200 -20.09 -18.94 6.77
C LYS A 200 -19.92 -17.45 7.05
N THR A 201 -20.14 -17.06 8.29
CA THR A 201 -19.77 -15.71 8.74
C THR A 201 -18.23 -15.55 8.75
N VAL A 202 -17.76 -14.32 8.71
CA VAL A 202 -16.31 -14.02 8.84
C VAL A 202 -15.75 -14.63 10.12
N LEU A 203 -16.49 -14.57 11.21
CA LEU A 203 -16.10 -15.15 12.50
C LEU A 203 -16.00 -16.67 12.41
N ASP A 204 -17.04 -17.36 11.91
CA ASP A 204 -17.05 -18.81 11.82
C ASP A 204 -15.97 -19.31 10.89
N ASP A 205 -15.81 -18.65 9.71
CA ASP A 205 -14.83 -19.00 8.71
C ASP A 205 -13.38 -18.86 9.21
N PHE A 206 -13.12 -17.86 10.06
CA PHE A 206 -11.84 -17.69 10.73
C PHE A 206 -11.66 -18.70 11.88
N TRP A 207 -12.68 -18.91 12.68
CA TRP A 207 -12.62 -19.75 13.87
C TRP A 207 -12.45 -21.24 13.53
N ASP A 208 -13.02 -21.70 12.43
CA ASP A 208 -12.83 -23.07 11.95
C ASP A 208 -11.37 -23.44 11.66
N GLU A 209 -10.57 -22.47 11.21
CA GLU A 209 -9.13 -22.67 11.04
C GLU A 209 -8.35 -22.63 12.36
N TYR A 210 -8.92 -21.99 13.39
CA TYR A 210 -8.28 -21.78 14.70
C TYR A 210 -9.20 -22.19 15.85
N PRO A 211 -9.62 -23.45 15.94
CA PRO A 211 -10.64 -23.91 16.89
C PRO A 211 -10.20 -23.80 18.37
N ASN A 212 -8.90 -23.65 18.61
CA ASN A 212 -8.35 -23.49 19.97
C ASN A 212 -8.47 -22.06 20.51
N LEU A 213 -8.90 -21.10 19.69
CA LEU A 213 -9.10 -19.73 20.16
C LEU A 213 -10.44 -19.60 20.87
N THR A 214 -10.47 -18.73 21.87
CA THR A 214 -11.74 -18.23 22.41
C THR A 214 -12.40 -17.28 21.41
N GLU A 215 -13.72 -17.11 21.49
CA GLU A 215 -14.44 -16.15 20.65
C GLU A 215 -13.84 -14.73 20.74
N THR A 216 -13.46 -14.31 21.96
CA THR A 216 -12.84 -13.00 22.18
C THR A 216 -11.51 -12.87 21.46
N GLU A 217 -10.67 -13.90 21.46
CA GLU A 217 -9.39 -13.90 20.76
C GLU A 217 -9.59 -13.89 19.23
N ALA A 218 -10.57 -14.65 18.71
CA ALA A 218 -10.92 -14.63 17.30
C ALA A 218 -11.42 -13.25 16.87
N ARG A 219 -12.32 -12.63 17.63
CA ARG A 219 -12.82 -11.26 17.37
C ARG A 219 -11.71 -10.21 17.46
N ASN A 220 -10.78 -10.34 18.41
CA ASN A 220 -9.63 -9.43 18.52
C ASN A 220 -8.69 -9.55 17.30
N ALA A 221 -8.43 -10.78 16.83
CA ALA A 221 -7.64 -11.02 15.65
C ALA A 221 -8.31 -10.40 14.41
N LEU A 222 -9.60 -10.62 14.21
CA LEU A 222 -10.38 -10.04 13.13
C LEU A 222 -10.48 -8.52 13.23
N GLY A 223 -10.67 -7.99 14.43
CA GLY A 223 -10.72 -6.55 14.71
C GLY A 223 -9.43 -5.83 14.32
N ALA A 224 -8.28 -6.51 14.49
CA ALA A 224 -7.00 -6.02 14.01
C ALA A 224 -6.95 -5.83 12.49
N PHE A 225 -7.76 -6.58 11.73
CA PHE A 225 -7.91 -6.45 10.27
C PHE A 225 -9.17 -5.68 9.86
N LEU A 226 -9.67 -4.83 10.76
CA LEU A 226 -10.81 -3.94 10.52
C LEU A 226 -12.16 -4.66 10.38
N PHE A 227 -12.30 -5.89 10.88
CA PHE A 227 -13.58 -6.53 11.08
C PHE A 227 -14.04 -6.28 12.50
N SER A 228 -14.91 -5.31 12.72
CA SER A 228 -15.36 -4.91 14.06
C SER A 228 -16.90 -4.84 14.17
N GLY A 229 -17.42 -5.02 15.35
CA GLY A 229 -18.86 -4.98 15.61
C GLY A 229 -19.61 -6.01 14.79
N GLU A 230 -20.55 -5.56 13.95
CA GLU A 230 -21.39 -6.41 13.11
C GLU A 230 -20.67 -6.98 11.88
N ASP A 231 -19.48 -6.46 11.53
CA ASP A 231 -18.76 -6.92 10.34
C ASP A 231 -18.32 -8.39 10.46
N VAL A 232 -18.06 -8.88 11.66
CA VAL A 232 -17.67 -10.28 11.89
C VAL A 232 -18.79 -11.28 11.60
N PHE A 233 -20.05 -10.82 11.58
CA PHE A 233 -21.22 -11.66 11.29
C PHE A 233 -21.66 -11.61 9.81
N LYS A 234 -21.01 -10.78 8.98
CA LYS A 234 -21.24 -10.80 7.53
C LYS A 234 -20.80 -12.13 6.94
N ASN A 235 -21.56 -12.64 5.97
CA ASN A 235 -21.14 -13.82 5.22
C ASN A 235 -19.94 -13.47 4.33
N VAL A 236 -18.99 -14.40 4.21
CA VAL A 236 -17.77 -14.20 3.40
C VAL A 236 -18.11 -13.92 1.93
N ASN A 237 -19.20 -14.50 1.38
CA ASN A 237 -19.64 -14.22 0.02
C ASN A 237 -20.13 -12.78 -0.20
N MET A 238 -20.54 -12.08 0.85
CA MET A 238 -21.00 -10.67 0.82
C MET A 238 -19.84 -9.67 0.96
N LEU A 239 -18.63 -10.13 1.27
CA LEU A 239 -17.48 -9.28 1.42
C LEU A 239 -17.03 -8.69 0.07
N SER A 240 -16.62 -7.44 0.08
CA SER A 240 -15.89 -6.81 -1.02
C SER A 240 -14.55 -7.51 -1.27
N GLY A 241 -13.96 -7.32 -2.45
CA GLY A 241 -12.64 -7.88 -2.75
C GLY A 241 -11.57 -7.48 -1.72
N GLY A 242 -11.56 -6.22 -1.28
CA GLY A 242 -10.63 -5.74 -0.26
C GLY A 242 -10.85 -6.35 1.12
N GLU A 243 -12.11 -6.58 1.52
CA GLU A 243 -12.44 -7.29 2.76
C GLU A 243 -11.97 -8.75 2.71
N LYS A 244 -12.15 -9.44 1.58
CA LYS A 244 -11.65 -10.82 1.39
C LYS A 244 -10.13 -10.90 1.50
N VAL A 245 -9.41 -9.94 0.91
CA VAL A 245 -7.94 -9.85 1.05
C VAL A 245 -7.55 -9.68 2.51
N ARG A 246 -8.24 -8.78 3.26
CA ARG A 246 -7.98 -8.58 4.69
C ARG A 246 -8.23 -9.85 5.51
N LEU A 247 -9.31 -10.59 5.23
CA LEU A 247 -9.61 -11.85 5.91
C LEU A 247 -8.53 -12.91 5.62
N ALA A 248 -8.11 -13.08 4.37
CA ALA A 248 -7.05 -14.01 4.00
C ALA A 248 -5.71 -13.65 4.66
N LEU A 249 -5.35 -12.37 4.69
CA LEU A 249 -4.15 -11.90 5.39
C LEU A 249 -4.24 -12.11 6.90
N CYS A 250 -5.41 -11.89 7.51
CA CYS A 250 -5.65 -12.19 8.91
C CYS A 250 -5.35 -13.65 9.24
N LYS A 251 -5.86 -14.57 8.43
CA LYS A 251 -5.62 -16.00 8.57
C LYS A 251 -4.14 -16.34 8.46
N ILE A 252 -3.47 -15.88 7.41
CA ILE A 252 -2.03 -16.13 7.21
C ILE A 252 -1.19 -15.58 8.38
N LEU A 253 -1.42 -14.34 8.77
CA LEU A 253 -0.60 -13.68 9.79
C LEU A 253 -0.88 -14.18 11.21
N LYS A 254 -2.04 -14.79 11.45
CA LYS A 254 -2.33 -15.47 12.73
C LYS A 254 -1.35 -16.61 13.03
N THR A 255 -0.81 -17.29 12.01
CA THR A 255 0.22 -18.32 12.18
C THR A 255 1.61 -17.76 12.50
N ARG A 256 1.76 -16.43 12.49
CA ARG A 256 3.02 -15.71 12.80
C ARG A 256 4.23 -16.22 12.02
N PRO A 257 4.11 -16.36 10.68
CA PRO A 257 5.22 -16.84 9.85
C PRO A 257 6.41 -15.89 9.92
N ASN A 258 7.61 -16.37 9.61
CA ASN A 258 8.82 -15.55 9.56
C ASN A 258 9.25 -15.19 8.14
N VAL A 259 8.61 -15.77 7.13
CA VAL A 259 8.72 -15.41 5.72
C VAL A 259 7.32 -15.22 5.15
N LEU A 260 7.04 -14.04 4.60
CA LEU A 260 5.80 -13.77 3.89
C LEU A 260 6.06 -13.74 2.39
N VAL A 261 5.26 -14.47 1.64
CA VAL A 261 5.26 -14.47 0.18
C VAL A 261 3.89 -13.99 -0.30
N LEU A 262 3.84 -12.81 -0.94
CA LEU A 262 2.58 -12.15 -1.28
C LEU A 262 2.49 -11.88 -2.79
N ASP A 263 1.46 -12.42 -3.43
CA ASP A 263 1.18 -12.21 -4.85
C ASP A 263 0.05 -11.20 -5.02
N GLU A 264 0.41 -9.95 -5.42
CA GLU A 264 -0.49 -8.82 -5.64
C GLU A 264 -1.45 -8.51 -4.45
N PRO A 265 -0.93 -8.34 -3.22
CA PRO A 265 -1.77 -8.19 -2.03
C PRO A 265 -2.56 -6.87 -1.99
N THR A 266 -2.20 -5.90 -2.82
CA THR A 266 -2.86 -4.58 -2.91
C THR A 266 -4.02 -4.54 -3.90
N ASN A 267 -4.21 -5.60 -4.70
CA ASN A 267 -5.30 -5.66 -5.65
C ASN A 267 -6.67 -5.70 -4.94
N HIS A 268 -7.64 -5.02 -5.53
CA HIS A 268 -9.01 -4.89 -5.00
C HIS A 268 -9.13 -4.13 -3.66
N MET A 269 -8.02 -3.64 -3.09
CA MET A 269 -8.07 -2.82 -1.88
C MET A 269 -8.37 -1.35 -2.23
N ASP A 270 -9.15 -0.72 -1.36
CA ASP A 270 -9.26 0.73 -1.31
C ASP A 270 -7.96 1.38 -0.81
N ILE A 271 -7.87 2.67 -0.92
CA ILE A 271 -6.65 3.41 -0.56
C ILE A 271 -6.30 3.23 0.91
N VAL A 272 -7.30 3.25 1.80
CA VAL A 272 -7.09 3.09 3.26
C VAL A 272 -6.56 1.70 3.58
N GLY A 273 -7.12 0.67 2.96
CA GLY A 273 -6.64 -0.71 3.10
C GLY A 273 -5.20 -0.88 2.63
N LYS A 274 -4.84 -0.26 1.50
CA LYS A 274 -3.46 -0.26 0.99
C LYS A 274 -2.49 0.41 1.95
N GLU A 275 -2.80 1.61 2.43
CA GLU A 275 -1.95 2.35 3.38
C GLU A 275 -1.75 1.60 4.69
N THR A 276 -2.79 0.94 5.15
CA THR A 276 -2.76 0.13 6.36
C THR A 276 -1.88 -1.11 6.17
N LEU A 277 -2.03 -1.82 5.05
CA LEU A 277 -1.17 -2.96 4.70
C LEU A 277 0.29 -2.55 4.56
N GLU A 278 0.56 -1.43 3.90
CA GLU A 278 1.90 -0.86 3.77
C GLU A 278 2.57 -0.61 5.12
N SER A 279 1.85 0.05 6.02
CA SER A 279 2.38 0.34 7.36
C SER A 279 2.70 -0.93 8.12
N MET A 280 1.80 -1.92 8.10
CA MET A 280 1.97 -3.20 8.74
C MET A 280 3.19 -3.97 8.19
N LEU A 281 3.32 -4.06 6.85
CA LEU A 281 4.42 -4.79 6.24
C LEU A 281 5.76 -4.04 6.34
N LYS A 282 5.73 -2.71 6.45
CA LYS A 282 6.92 -1.92 6.75
C LYS A 282 7.47 -2.25 8.15
N ASP A 283 6.60 -2.44 9.13
CA ASP A 283 6.99 -2.72 10.52
C ASP A 283 7.20 -4.22 10.80
N TYR A 284 6.86 -5.07 9.85
CA TYR A 284 7.08 -6.51 9.94
C TYR A 284 8.58 -6.84 9.97
N LYS A 285 9.03 -7.58 10.99
CA LYS A 285 10.44 -7.91 11.22
C LYS A 285 10.92 -9.18 10.52
N GLY A 286 9.99 -9.97 9.96
CA GLY A 286 10.35 -11.14 9.14
C GLY A 286 10.80 -10.73 7.73
N THR A 287 11.14 -11.72 6.95
CA THR A 287 11.49 -11.54 5.53
C THR A 287 10.25 -11.50 4.67
N LEU A 288 10.25 -10.64 3.66
CA LEU A 288 9.11 -10.43 2.77
C LEU A 288 9.53 -10.59 1.32
N ILE A 289 8.77 -11.37 0.56
CA ILE A 289 8.88 -11.52 -0.90
C ILE A 289 7.52 -11.16 -1.48
N PHE A 290 7.44 -10.18 -2.35
CA PHE A 290 6.14 -9.78 -2.87
C PHE A 290 6.18 -9.27 -4.31
N VAL A 291 5.11 -9.57 -5.04
CA VAL A 291 4.79 -8.97 -6.34
C VAL A 291 3.78 -7.87 -6.11
N SER A 292 3.98 -6.69 -6.66
CA SER A 292 2.96 -5.65 -6.70
C SER A 292 3.15 -4.69 -7.87
N HIS A 293 2.04 -4.30 -8.48
CA HIS A 293 1.98 -3.21 -9.46
C HIS A 293 1.79 -1.83 -8.82
N ASP A 294 1.50 -1.78 -7.53
CA ASP A 294 1.36 -0.52 -6.78
C ASP A 294 2.75 0.04 -6.43
N ARG A 295 3.17 1.04 -7.19
CA ARG A 295 4.49 1.67 -7.03
C ARG A 295 4.67 2.33 -5.66
N TYR A 296 3.60 2.88 -5.06
CA TYR A 296 3.65 3.44 -3.71
C TYR A 296 3.93 2.35 -2.67
N PHE A 297 3.27 1.21 -2.83
CA PHE A 297 3.49 0.04 -1.98
C PHE A 297 4.95 -0.44 -2.07
N VAL A 298 5.44 -0.65 -3.30
CA VAL A 298 6.84 -1.07 -3.53
C VAL A 298 7.82 -0.06 -2.94
N LYS A 299 7.64 1.23 -3.21
CA LYS A 299 8.49 2.32 -2.69
C LYS A 299 8.57 2.32 -1.16
N LYS A 300 7.46 2.06 -0.48
CA LYS A 300 7.35 2.16 0.98
C LYS A 300 7.83 0.91 1.71
N VAL A 301 7.76 -0.26 1.06
CA VAL A 301 7.98 -1.56 1.70
C VAL A 301 9.28 -2.22 1.24
N ALA A 302 9.61 -2.18 -0.05
CA ALA A 302 10.78 -2.88 -0.59
C ALA A 302 12.11 -2.29 -0.13
N THR A 303 13.03 -3.15 0.33
CA THR A 303 14.44 -2.80 0.57
C THR A 303 15.33 -3.22 -0.58
N GLN A 304 14.88 -4.20 -1.38
CA GLN A 304 15.55 -4.74 -2.57
C GLN A 304 14.52 -4.99 -3.67
N LEU A 305 14.98 -5.01 -4.92
CA LEU A 305 14.14 -5.27 -6.08
C LEU A 305 14.70 -6.39 -6.94
N LEU A 306 13.83 -7.30 -7.33
CA LEU A 306 14.06 -8.28 -8.39
C LEU A 306 13.24 -7.88 -9.61
N VAL A 307 13.91 -7.45 -10.66
CA VAL A 307 13.24 -6.98 -11.88
C VAL A 307 13.28 -8.07 -12.93
N PHE A 308 12.10 -8.48 -13.38
CA PHE A 308 11.90 -9.42 -14.46
C PHE A 308 11.92 -8.69 -15.80
N GLU A 309 12.82 -9.10 -16.67
CA GLU A 309 12.95 -8.68 -18.06
C GLU A 309 12.80 -9.90 -18.98
N ASP A 310 12.82 -9.72 -20.30
CA ASP A 310 12.60 -10.82 -21.24
C ASP A 310 13.63 -11.94 -21.03
N GLY A 311 13.19 -13.05 -20.39
CA GLY A 311 13.98 -14.26 -20.15
C GLY A 311 14.98 -14.18 -19.00
N THR A 312 15.21 -13.03 -18.40
CA THR A 312 16.23 -12.81 -17.35
C THR A 312 15.68 -12.06 -16.15
N THR A 313 16.46 -12.06 -15.05
CA THR A 313 16.12 -11.26 -13.87
C THR A 313 17.33 -10.50 -13.37
N ASN A 314 17.11 -9.27 -12.91
CA ASN A 314 18.15 -8.42 -12.34
C ASN A 314 17.81 -8.10 -10.88
N LEU A 315 18.76 -8.42 -9.98
CA LEU A 315 18.62 -8.12 -8.55
C LEU A 315 19.30 -6.77 -8.24
N TYR A 316 18.54 -5.87 -7.62
CA TYR A 316 19.01 -4.58 -7.13
C TYR A 316 18.96 -4.57 -5.60
N GLN A 317 20.12 -4.39 -4.96
CA GLN A 317 20.24 -4.32 -3.49
C GLN A 317 19.88 -2.93 -2.92
N PHE A 318 18.89 -2.29 -3.51
CA PHE A 318 18.39 -0.99 -3.11
C PHE A 318 16.89 -0.86 -3.43
N GLY A 319 16.23 0.12 -2.80
CA GLY A 319 14.80 0.33 -2.92
C GLY A 319 14.36 1.03 -4.21
N TYR A 320 13.06 1.21 -4.33
CA TYR A 320 12.41 1.71 -5.55
C TYR A 320 12.83 3.12 -5.97
N GLU A 321 13.16 4.02 -5.04
CA GLU A 321 13.58 5.38 -5.37
C GLU A 321 14.90 5.39 -6.16
N GLN A 322 15.90 4.66 -5.66
CA GLN A 322 17.19 4.54 -6.32
C GLN A 322 17.10 3.82 -7.68
N TYR A 323 16.17 2.86 -7.78
CA TYR A 323 15.85 2.22 -9.06
C TYR A 323 15.29 3.20 -10.09
N GLN A 324 14.37 4.07 -9.68
CA GLN A 324 13.82 5.13 -10.54
C GLN A 324 14.90 6.12 -10.98
N GLU A 325 15.75 6.57 -10.06
CA GLU A 325 16.87 7.47 -10.39
C GLU A 325 17.83 6.85 -11.42
N LYS A 326 18.07 5.53 -11.31
CA LYS A 326 18.89 4.78 -12.28
C LYS A 326 18.23 4.81 -13.65
N LEU A 327 16.93 4.47 -13.75
CA LEU A 327 16.19 4.49 -15.02
C LEU A 327 16.16 5.88 -15.66
N ASP A 328 15.99 6.94 -14.87
CA ASP A 328 15.97 8.32 -15.37
C ASP A 328 17.35 8.75 -15.91
N ARG A 329 18.44 8.31 -15.30
CA ARG A 329 19.81 8.52 -15.81
C ARG A 329 20.03 7.81 -17.14
N GLU A 330 19.70 6.53 -17.23
CA GLU A 330 19.82 5.72 -18.45
C GLU A 330 18.99 6.31 -19.61
N ALA A 331 17.76 6.75 -19.31
CA ALA A 331 16.90 7.42 -20.30
C ALA A 331 17.46 8.77 -20.77
N SER A 332 18.14 9.50 -19.90
CA SER A 332 18.78 10.79 -20.21
C SER A 332 20.04 10.60 -21.07
N GLU A 333 20.84 9.61 -20.74
CA GLU A 333 22.05 9.23 -21.51
C GLU A 333 21.68 8.75 -22.91
N SER A 334 20.66 7.91 -23.05
CA SER A 334 20.14 7.45 -24.34
C SER A 334 19.68 8.61 -25.22
N LYS A 335 18.98 9.60 -24.66
CA LYS A 335 18.54 10.80 -25.40
C LYS A 335 19.72 11.66 -25.88
N ASN A 336 20.78 11.73 -25.08
CA ASN A 336 21.99 12.49 -25.44
C ASN A 336 22.79 11.81 -26.56
N VAL A 337 22.87 10.49 -26.58
CA VAL A 337 23.49 9.71 -27.65
C VAL A 337 22.74 9.90 -28.98
N TYR A 338 21.40 9.87 -28.97
CA TYR A 338 20.58 10.13 -30.17
C TYR A 338 20.75 11.56 -30.67
N ARG A 339 20.86 12.57 -29.81
CA ARG A 339 21.13 13.96 -30.19
C ARG A 339 22.55 14.16 -30.75
N GLY A 340 23.55 13.49 -30.16
CA GLY A 340 24.93 13.52 -30.66
C GLY A 340 25.06 12.95 -32.07
N ASN A 341 24.44 11.81 -32.33
CA ASN A 341 24.44 11.19 -33.66
C ASN A 341 23.67 12.00 -34.73
N ALA A 342 22.61 12.71 -34.35
CA ALA A 342 21.87 13.59 -35.26
C ALA A 342 22.69 14.83 -35.67
N ILE A 343 23.59 15.31 -34.81
CA ILE A 343 24.47 16.46 -35.11
C ILE A 343 25.63 16.04 -36.02
N PHE A 344 26.16 14.83 -35.86
CA PHE A 344 27.25 14.30 -36.74
C PHE A 344 26.74 13.77 -38.10
N GLY A 345 25.51 13.27 -38.18
CA GLY A 345 24.89 12.81 -39.43
C GLY A 345 24.51 13.94 -40.38
N GLY A 346 24.30 15.16 -39.91
CA GLY A 346 23.98 16.34 -40.72
C GLY A 346 25.18 17.03 -41.37
N ALA A 347 26.41 16.73 -40.95
CA ALA A 347 27.63 17.39 -41.44
C ALA A 347 28.28 16.71 -42.66
N ILE A 348 27.83 15.55 -43.10
CA ILE A 348 28.44 14.81 -44.23
C ILE A 348 27.70 15.00 -45.56
N SER A 349 26.56 15.70 -45.57
CA SER A 349 25.73 15.87 -46.79
C SER A 349 25.90 17.21 -47.55
N GLN A 350 26.91 18.04 -47.24
CA GLN A 350 27.13 19.31 -47.92
C GLN A 350 28.55 19.50 -48.51
N ASN A 351 29.18 18.47 -49.09
CA ASN A 351 30.35 18.67 -49.95
C ASN A 351 30.35 17.66 -51.10
N GLY A 352 29.71 17.99 -52.16
CA GLY A 352 29.67 17.25 -53.44
C GLY A 352 29.35 18.20 -54.60
N GLY A 353 30.21 19.03 -54.88
CA GLY A 353 30.89 19.70 -55.88
C GLY A 353 30.18 19.85 -57.26
N SER A 354 29.87 21.06 -57.60
CA SER A 354 29.70 21.58 -58.95
C SER A 354 30.99 21.42 -59.72
N GLN A 355 31.02 20.61 -60.78
CA GLN A 355 31.92 20.82 -61.89
C GLN A 355 31.12 20.89 -63.22
N LYS A 356 31.05 22.12 -63.77
CA LYS A 356 30.77 22.39 -65.15
C LYS A 356 31.93 21.92 -66.01
N GLY A 357 31.69 21.02 -66.95
CA GLY A 357 32.54 20.72 -68.11
C GLY A 357 31.86 21.31 -69.37
N ARG A 358 32.52 22.30 -69.93
CA ARG A 358 32.28 22.81 -71.31
C ARG A 358 33.06 21.96 -72.29
N GLY A 359 32.53 21.87 -73.51
CA GLY A 359 33.32 21.65 -74.73
C GLY A 359 32.94 20.42 -75.51
N GLU A 360 32.43 20.64 -76.52
CA GLU A 360 32.26 20.52 -77.91
C GLU A 360 31.15 19.62 -78.41
#